data_0b5969974bcedb8770a3b6f6ce4b0e17
#
_entry.id   0b5969974bcedb8770a3b6f6ce4b0e17
#
_cell.length_a   1.000
_cell.length_b   1.000
_cell.length_c   1.000
_cell.angle_alpha   90.00
_cell.angle_beta   90.00
_cell.angle_gamma   90.00
#
_symmetry.space_group_name_H-M   'P 1'
#
loop_
_entity.id
_entity.type
_entity.pdbx_description
1 polymer ?
#
loop_
_entity_poly.entity_id
_entity_poly.type
_entity_poly.pdbx_seq_one_letter_code
_entity_poly.pdbx_strand_id
1 'polypeptide(L)'
;MPELPEAEVVAKQIRIRLIGAHLNECWVGRADIVREGLSTLSWYYGARLEGVERYGKSVALEFENKGELRYVVAELGMTGLLLFRDTQTKLPQHVHVRMSFTGGHESELRYWNPRRFGRLSL
;
A
#
# COMPACT_ATOMS: atom_id res chain seq x y z
N MET A 1 18.91 6.44 11.21
CA MET A 1 18.04 5.40 10.63
C MET A 1 17.22 6.02 9.53
N PRO A 2 17.76 6.10 8.31
CA PRO A 2 17.05 6.79 7.23
C PRO A 2 15.70 6.17 6.89
N GLU A 3 15.58 4.85 6.99
CA GLU A 3 14.35 4.15 6.57
C GLU A 3 13.17 4.45 7.49
N LEU A 4 13.42 4.65 8.78
CA LEU A 4 12.33 4.92 9.72
C LEU A 4 11.67 6.28 9.44
N PRO A 5 12.44 7.38 9.25
CA PRO A 5 11.83 8.63 8.84
C PRO A 5 11.09 8.55 7.52
N GLU A 6 11.62 7.81 6.53
CA GLU A 6 10.96 7.63 5.24
C GLU A 6 9.63 6.91 5.39
N ALA A 7 9.59 5.84 6.17
CA ALA A 7 8.36 5.10 6.39
C ALA A 7 7.31 5.95 7.11
N GLU A 8 7.74 6.78 8.06
CA GLU A 8 6.83 7.66 8.76
C GLU A 8 6.27 8.74 7.83
N VAL A 9 7.10 9.32 6.98
CA VAL A 9 6.67 10.32 6.00
C VAL A 9 5.65 9.70 5.03
N VAL A 10 5.92 8.49 4.56
CA VAL A 10 5.01 7.79 3.67
C VAL A 10 3.66 7.55 4.34
N ALA A 11 3.67 7.04 5.56
CA ALA A 11 2.42 6.80 6.30
C ALA A 11 1.62 8.08 6.48
N LYS A 12 2.31 9.18 6.82
CA LYS A 12 1.66 10.48 7.00
C LYS A 12 1.04 10.97 5.69
N GLN A 13 1.73 10.84 4.57
CA GLN A 13 1.20 11.26 3.28
C GLN A 13 -0.02 10.44 2.86
N ILE A 14 0.00 9.13 3.14
CA ILE A 14 -1.15 8.29 2.85
C ILE A 14 -2.36 8.72 3.69
N ARG A 15 -2.15 9.02 4.97
CA ARG A 15 -3.23 9.53 5.81
C ARG A 15 -3.85 10.80 5.25
N ILE A 16 -3.00 11.73 4.79
CA ILE A 16 -3.48 13.01 4.27
C ILE A 16 -4.25 12.81 2.96
N ARG A 17 -3.79 11.93 2.08
CA ARG A 17 -4.31 11.83 0.71
C ARG A 17 -5.37 10.77 0.51
N LEU A 18 -5.39 9.70 1.31
CA LEU A 18 -6.20 8.52 1.00
C LEU A 18 -7.20 8.12 2.08
N ILE A 19 -7.12 8.64 3.29
CA ILE A 19 -8.11 8.30 4.33
C ILE A 19 -9.50 8.68 3.82
N GLY A 20 -10.43 7.73 3.91
CA GLY A 20 -11.80 7.89 3.42
C GLY A 20 -12.00 7.48 1.98
N ALA A 21 -10.92 7.24 1.23
CA ALA A 21 -11.02 6.77 -0.14
C ALA A 21 -11.38 5.29 -0.17
N HIS A 22 -12.01 4.85 -1.27
CA HIS A 22 -12.39 3.44 -1.46
C HIS A 22 -11.45 2.79 -2.46
N LEU A 23 -11.04 1.57 -2.16
CA LEU A 23 -10.21 0.81 -3.08
C LEU A 23 -11.07 0.36 -4.26
N ASN A 24 -10.69 0.79 -5.45
CA ASN A 24 -11.41 0.45 -6.66
C ASN A 24 -10.86 -0.84 -7.28
N GLU A 25 -9.55 -0.94 -7.36
CA GLU A 25 -8.90 -2.01 -8.09
C GLU A 25 -7.46 -2.21 -7.59
N CYS A 26 -6.95 -3.44 -7.66
CA CYS A 26 -5.59 -3.75 -7.27
C CYS A 26 -4.94 -4.61 -8.35
N TRP A 27 -3.90 -4.07 -8.98
CA TRP A 27 -3.10 -4.81 -9.94
C TRP A 27 -1.89 -5.42 -9.24
N VAL A 28 -1.69 -6.72 -9.41
CA VAL A 28 -0.56 -7.44 -8.84
C VAL A 28 0.30 -7.96 -9.99
N GLY A 29 1.46 -7.33 -10.18
CA GLY A 29 2.39 -7.73 -11.25
C GLY A 29 3.26 -8.92 -10.86
N ARG A 30 3.47 -9.11 -9.56
CA ARG A 30 4.25 -10.22 -9.03
C ARG A 30 3.53 -10.84 -7.84
N ALA A 31 2.89 -11.98 -8.09
CA ALA A 31 2.13 -12.66 -7.05
C ALA A 31 3.01 -13.13 -5.88
N ASP A 32 4.29 -13.39 -6.12
CA ASP A 32 5.21 -13.82 -5.06
C ASP A 32 5.51 -12.72 -4.04
N ILE A 33 5.21 -11.46 -4.36
CA ILE A 33 5.33 -10.35 -3.41
C ILE A 33 4.21 -10.40 -2.37
N VAL A 34 3.04 -10.91 -2.76
CA VAL A 34 1.91 -11.03 -1.84
C VAL A 34 2.09 -12.34 -1.06
N ARG A 35 2.56 -12.21 0.17
CA ARG A 35 2.90 -13.36 1.01
C ARG A 35 1.66 -14.14 1.44
N GLU A 36 0.61 -13.43 1.82
CA GLU A 36 -0.62 -14.03 2.32
C GLU A 36 -1.82 -13.28 1.80
N GLY A 37 -2.92 -13.98 1.64
CA GLY A 37 -4.21 -13.34 1.43
C GLY A 37 -4.54 -12.95 0.01
N LEU A 38 -3.74 -13.37 -0.99
CA LEU A 38 -4.04 -13.04 -2.38
C LEU A 38 -5.46 -13.50 -2.77
N SER A 39 -5.90 -14.65 -2.26
CA SER A 39 -7.24 -15.17 -2.53
C SER A 39 -8.35 -14.32 -1.90
N THR A 40 -8.02 -13.46 -0.94
CA THR A 40 -9.00 -12.58 -0.29
C THR A 40 -9.01 -11.18 -0.89
N LEU A 41 -8.31 -10.95 -1.97
CA LEU A 41 -8.18 -9.62 -2.56
C LEU A 41 -9.53 -9.00 -2.92
N SER A 42 -10.49 -9.81 -3.36
CA SER A 42 -11.82 -9.31 -3.73
C SER A 42 -12.57 -8.66 -2.55
N TRP A 43 -12.26 -9.06 -1.32
CA TRP A 43 -12.88 -8.44 -0.15
C TRP A 43 -12.56 -6.94 -0.07
N TYR A 44 -11.36 -6.58 -0.52
CA TYR A 44 -10.88 -5.19 -0.43
C TYR A 44 -11.50 -4.27 -1.46
N TYR A 45 -12.08 -4.81 -2.53
CA TYR A 45 -12.68 -3.96 -3.57
C TYR A 45 -13.92 -3.26 -3.00
N GLY A 46 -13.91 -1.94 -3.06
CA GLY A 46 -14.95 -1.11 -2.48
C GLY A 46 -14.75 -0.79 -1.01
N ALA A 47 -13.78 -1.42 -0.35
CA ALA A 47 -13.49 -1.15 1.05
C ALA A 47 -12.93 0.27 1.20
N ARG A 48 -13.24 0.89 2.34
CA ARG A 48 -12.79 2.26 2.62
C ARG A 48 -11.52 2.22 3.49
N LEU A 49 -10.54 3.03 3.12
CA LEU A 49 -9.33 3.17 3.91
C LEU A 49 -9.62 4.00 5.17
N GLU A 50 -9.51 3.37 6.34
CA GLU A 50 -9.86 3.99 7.62
C GLU A 50 -8.65 4.48 8.38
N GLY A 51 -7.51 3.82 8.24
CA GLY A 51 -6.33 4.19 9.00
C GLY A 51 -5.06 3.72 8.36
N VAL A 52 -3.96 4.33 8.76
CA VAL A 52 -2.62 3.98 8.31
C VAL A 52 -1.70 4.04 9.51
N GLU A 53 -1.00 2.95 9.79
CA GLU A 53 -0.07 2.89 10.92
C GLU A 53 1.27 2.36 10.46
N ARG A 54 2.33 2.89 11.05
CA ARG A 54 3.68 2.42 10.81
C ARG A 54 4.13 1.54 11.99
N TYR A 55 4.69 0.40 11.67
CA TYR A 55 5.30 -0.49 12.66
C TYR A 55 6.70 -0.83 12.16
N GLY A 56 7.71 -0.12 12.67
CA GLY A 56 9.07 -0.28 12.18
C GLY A 56 9.18 0.10 10.72
N LYS A 57 9.54 -0.85 9.88
CA LYS A 57 9.65 -0.67 8.42
C LYS A 57 8.45 -1.22 7.67
N SER A 58 7.35 -1.44 8.37
CA SER A 58 6.10 -1.89 7.78
C SER A 58 5.05 -0.79 7.89
N VAL A 59 4.19 -0.72 6.89
CA VAL A 59 3.05 0.20 6.89
C VAL A 59 1.78 -0.63 6.76
N ALA A 60 0.86 -0.47 7.71
CA ALA A 60 -0.41 -1.19 7.72
C ALA A 60 -1.51 -0.24 7.27
N LEU A 61 -2.27 -0.66 6.25
CA LEU A 61 -3.42 0.06 5.74
C LEU A 61 -4.67 -0.64 6.28
N GLU A 62 -5.48 0.07 7.06
CA GLU A 62 -6.70 -0.46 7.64
C GLU A 62 -7.88 -0.18 6.72
N PHE A 63 -8.54 -1.23 6.27
CA PHE A 63 -9.72 -1.13 5.41
C PHE A 63 -10.96 -1.62 6.12
N GLU A 64 -12.07 -0.94 5.88
CA GLU A 64 -13.37 -1.30 6.42
C GLU A 64 -14.32 -1.65 5.28
N ASN A 65 -15.06 -2.76 5.44
CA ASN A 65 -16.05 -3.17 4.48
C ASN A 65 -17.18 -3.87 5.24
N LYS A 66 -18.37 -3.28 5.19
CA LYS A 66 -19.59 -3.83 5.81
C LYS A 66 -19.40 -4.14 7.30
N GLY A 67 -18.71 -3.26 8.01
CA GLY A 67 -18.49 -3.40 9.45
C GLY A 67 -17.31 -4.27 9.84
N GLU A 68 -16.63 -4.88 8.88
CA GLU A 68 -15.45 -5.69 9.13
C GLU A 68 -14.20 -4.90 8.81
N LEU A 69 -13.15 -5.09 9.62
CA LEU A 69 -11.84 -4.44 9.40
C LEU A 69 -10.82 -5.47 8.99
N ARG A 70 -10.04 -5.14 7.97
CA ARG A 70 -8.89 -5.94 7.54
C ARG A 70 -7.72 -5.03 7.20
N TYR A 71 -6.53 -5.60 7.19
CA TYR A 71 -5.30 -4.83 7.03
C TYR A 71 -4.51 -5.33 5.83
N VAL A 72 -3.98 -4.37 5.06
CA VAL A 72 -2.94 -4.64 4.07
C VAL A 72 -1.64 -4.18 4.69
N VAL A 73 -0.70 -5.09 4.88
CA VAL A 73 0.59 -4.77 5.49
C VAL A 73 1.67 -4.83 4.42
N ALA A 74 2.31 -3.69 4.21
CA ALA A 74 3.43 -3.57 3.27
C ALA A 74 4.73 -3.56 4.06
N GLU A 75 5.52 -4.62 3.91
CA GLU A 75 6.85 -4.69 4.49
C GLU A 75 7.82 -4.07 3.51
N LEU A 76 8.35 -2.91 3.88
CA LEU A 76 9.21 -2.14 2.97
C LEU A 76 10.64 -2.66 2.95
N GLY A 77 11.10 -3.21 4.07
CA GLY A 77 12.49 -3.62 4.18
C GLY A 77 13.42 -2.42 4.09
N MET A 78 14.55 -2.58 3.44
CA MET A 78 15.54 -1.50 3.32
C MET A 78 15.35 -0.66 2.06
N THR A 79 14.66 -1.19 1.05
CA THR A 79 14.57 -0.54 -0.26
C THR A 79 13.16 -0.33 -0.76
N GLY A 80 12.16 -0.94 -0.11
CA GLY A 80 10.77 -0.81 -0.55
C GLY A 80 10.16 0.53 -0.18
N LEU A 81 9.24 1.00 -1.02
CA LEU A 81 8.52 2.26 -0.79
C LEU A 81 7.07 2.11 -1.25
N LEU A 82 6.20 2.90 -0.63
CA LEU A 82 4.86 3.13 -1.13
C LEU A 82 4.88 4.50 -1.80
N LEU A 83 4.50 4.54 -3.06
CA LEU A 83 4.63 5.74 -3.89
C LEU A 83 3.28 6.13 -4.46
N PHE A 84 3.11 7.43 -4.65
CA PHE A 84 1.96 7.96 -5.36
C PHE A 84 2.25 8.05 -6.85
N ARG A 85 1.18 8.23 -7.64
CA ARG A 85 1.27 8.24 -9.07
C ARG A 85 2.19 9.34 -9.62
N ASP A 86 2.27 10.47 -8.93
CA ASP A 86 3.04 11.62 -9.36
C ASP A 86 4.55 11.50 -9.07
N THR A 87 4.97 10.42 -8.40
CA THR A 87 6.39 10.19 -8.13
C THR A 87 7.07 9.68 -9.40
N GLN A 88 8.01 10.46 -9.93
CA GLN A 88 8.65 10.15 -11.21
C GLN A 88 10.09 9.70 -11.10
N THR A 89 10.65 9.69 -9.90
CA THR A 89 12.06 9.37 -9.71
C THR A 89 12.35 7.88 -9.62
N LYS A 90 11.32 7.04 -9.64
CA LYS A 90 11.48 5.59 -9.48
C LYS A 90 11.15 4.85 -10.76
N LEU A 91 11.90 3.78 -11.02
CA LEU A 91 11.75 2.99 -12.24
C LEU A 91 10.46 2.17 -12.20
N PRO A 92 9.59 2.31 -13.22
CA PRO A 92 8.30 1.62 -13.22
C PRO A 92 8.40 0.09 -13.17
N GLN A 93 9.47 -0.48 -13.69
CA GLN A 93 9.62 -1.96 -13.70
C GLN A 93 9.75 -2.55 -12.30
N HIS A 94 9.99 -1.73 -11.28
CA HIS A 94 10.05 -2.20 -9.90
C HIS A 94 8.74 -1.99 -9.14
N VAL A 95 7.68 -1.58 -9.82
CA VAL A 95 6.35 -1.49 -9.23
C VAL A 95 5.70 -2.86 -9.32
N HIS A 96 5.43 -3.47 -8.17
CA HIS A 96 4.90 -4.83 -8.10
C HIS A 96 3.41 -4.89 -7.82
N VAL A 97 2.86 -3.87 -7.19
CA VAL A 97 1.43 -3.78 -6.87
C VAL A 97 0.98 -2.34 -7.08
N ARG A 98 -0.18 -2.18 -7.68
CA ARG A 98 -0.82 -0.88 -7.86
C ARG A 98 -2.23 -0.95 -7.31
N MET A 99 -2.56 -0.03 -6.41
CA MET A 99 -3.90 0.07 -5.85
C MET A 99 -4.53 1.36 -6.35
N SER A 100 -5.71 1.25 -6.96
CA SER A 100 -6.46 2.40 -7.45
C SER A 100 -7.57 2.75 -6.46
N PHE A 101 -7.73 4.04 -6.19
CA PHE A 101 -8.69 4.55 -5.22
C PHE A 101 -9.65 5.54 -5.84
N THR A 102 -10.84 5.65 -5.25
CA THR A 102 -11.84 6.66 -5.60
C THR A 102 -12.24 7.42 -4.34
N GLY A 103 -12.55 8.70 -4.49
CA GLY A 103 -13.04 9.54 -3.40
C GLY A 103 -11.98 10.19 -2.55
N GLY A 104 -10.71 10.02 -2.86
CA GLY A 104 -9.62 10.67 -2.14
C GLY A 104 -8.95 11.76 -2.97
N HIS A 105 -7.90 12.35 -2.40
CA HIS A 105 -7.09 13.36 -3.10
C HIS A 105 -6.06 12.73 -4.01
N GLU A 106 -5.92 11.41 -3.95
CA GLU A 106 -5.00 10.66 -4.80
C GLU A 106 -5.75 9.46 -5.35
N SER A 107 -5.38 9.02 -6.55
CA SER A 107 -6.07 7.92 -7.22
C SER A 107 -5.29 6.62 -7.25
N GLU A 108 -4.01 6.64 -6.91
CA GLU A 108 -3.19 5.44 -7.02
C GLU A 108 -2.09 5.40 -5.97
N LEU A 109 -1.89 4.21 -5.39
CA LEU A 109 -0.78 3.93 -4.48
C LEU A 109 -0.04 2.72 -5.04
N ARG A 110 1.29 2.81 -5.12
CA ARG A 110 2.14 1.78 -5.71
C ARG A 110 3.11 1.22 -4.68
N TYR A 111 3.25 -0.11 -4.65
CA TYR A 111 4.31 -0.76 -3.91
C TYR A 111 5.50 -0.97 -4.83
N TRP A 112 6.60 -0.30 -4.52
CA TRP A 112 7.82 -0.28 -5.31
C TRP A 112 8.96 -0.90 -4.53
N ASN A 113 9.70 -1.84 -5.14
CA ASN A 113 10.86 -2.42 -4.50
C ASN A 113 11.81 -2.97 -5.58
N PRO A 114 13.04 -2.41 -5.71
CA PRO A 114 14.01 -2.92 -6.68
C PRO A 114 14.56 -4.28 -6.29
N ARG A 115 14.46 -4.64 -5.00
CA ARG A 115 14.80 -5.96 -4.51
C ARG A 115 13.52 -6.68 -4.14
N ARG A 116 13.57 -8.01 -4.07
CA ARG A 116 12.38 -8.82 -3.78
C ARG A 116 12.31 -9.22 -2.31
N PHE A 117 12.90 -8.42 -1.42
CA PHE A 117 12.92 -8.72 0.01
C PHE A 117 11.72 -8.15 0.76
N GLY A 118 11.01 -7.20 0.20
CA GLY A 118 9.78 -6.68 0.78
C GLY A 118 8.62 -7.62 0.53
N ARG A 119 7.57 -7.49 1.34
CA ARG A 119 6.38 -8.33 1.25
C ARG A 119 5.13 -7.50 1.43
N LEU A 120 4.07 -7.99 0.87
CA LEU A 120 2.73 -7.45 1.08
C LEU A 120 1.86 -8.57 1.65
N SER A 121 1.11 -8.27 2.70
CA SER A 121 0.18 -9.23 3.32
C SER A 121 -1.20 -8.61 3.37
N LEU A 122 -2.21 -9.40 3.03
CA LEU A 122 -3.60 -8.93 2.98
C LEU A 122 -4.46 -9.47 4.12
#